data_85dc44f4e76b0e62c1ba6114cfa8bc11
#
_entry.id   85dc44f4e76b0e62c1ba6114cfa8bc11
#
_cell.length_a   1.000
_cell.length_b   1.000
_cell.length_c   1.000
_cell.angle_alpha   90.00
_cell.angle_beta   90.00
_cell.angle_gamma   90.00
#
_symmetry.space_group_name_H-M   'P 1'
#
loop_
_entity.id
_entity.type
_entity.pdbx_description
1 polymer ?
#
loop_
_entity_poly.entity_id
_entity_poly.type
_entity_poly.pdbx_seq_one_letter_code
_entity_poly.pdbx_strand_id
1 'polypeptide(L)'
;MTIPEETLTELRAVRAAFDLMLAPSESERLIDAAIRLLPTPEAAADLELPARSLAPIGAEVEATHGVRGRGRYAAALVAELCLRRAPLLERSTLPTSVLDLYPATFARVAAYLGSADLSTYWIGDDPFLKDLRIAAGYTVPGGALDIDLVGRISKKSGLKTMVTSRTFRTGVKVMRMGGSGWFSIHLDQRYLEEFNAHGWDRCYLRIAELLLRDPTVKGMVGTSWYYDPALPAISPRLAYLQQRPLDAGAFLVRHGRGAIHTERATLTSETRRKLYEEGKYLPVCFSLVWPRDALIAWAERAAERATVASAASYGRFGPTCRGGNRSYDLAQVRQPCEMPYPHG
;
A
#
# COMPACT_ATOMS: atom_id res chain seq x y z
N MET A 1 -17.77 -10.78 -4.64
CA MET A 1 -17.08 -9.64 -5.27
C MET A 1 -16.67 -10.04 -6.69
N THR A 2 -16.91 -9.18 -7.69
CA THR A 2 -16.59 -9.47 -9.11
C THR A 2 -15.80 -8.30 -9.67
N ILE A 3 -14.70 -8.58 -10.38
CA ILE A 3 -13.95 -7.55 -11.12
C ILE A 3 -14.79 -7.15 -12.34
N PRO A 4 -14.99 -5.84 -12.61
CA PRO A 4 -15.76 -5.38 -13.77
C PRO A 4 -15.19 -5.90 -15.08
N GLU A 5 -16.05 -6.30 -16.03
CA GLU A 5 -15.63 -6.85 -17.33
C GLU A 5 -14.85 -5.81 -18.16
N GLU A 6 -15.16 -4.52 -18.01
CA GLU A 6 -14.39 -3.43 -18.61
C GLU A 6 -12.93 -3.49 -18.18
N THR A 7 -12.66 -3.59 -16.86
CA THR A 7 -11.29 -3.73 -16.33
C THR A 7 -10.58 -4.97 -16.86
N LEU A 8 -11.28 -6.11 -16.92
CA LEU A 8 -10.71 -7.33 -17.49
C LEU A 8 -10.39 -7.18 -18.98
N THR A 9 -11.21 -6.45 -19.72
CA THR A 9 -11.00 -6.15 -21.14
C THR A 9 -9.76 -5.25 -21.34
N GLU A 10 -9.59 -4.22 -20.51
CA GLU A 10 -8.40 -3.38 -20.53
C GLU A 10 -7.12 -4.19 -20.23
N LEU A 11 -7.14 -5.05 -19.22
CA LEU A 11 -6.01 -5.92 -18.90
C LEU A 11 -5.69 -6.90 -20.06
N ARG A 12 -6.71 -7.48 -20.70
CA ARG A 12 -6.50 -8.32 -21.91
C ARG A 12 -5.90 -7.51 -23.06
N ALA A 13 -6.30 -6.26 -23.25
CA ALA A 13 -5.73 -5.39 -24.26
C ALA A 13 -4.24 -5.09 -24.00
N VAL A 14 -3.86 -4.81 -22.76
CA VAL A 14 -2.45 -4.66 -22.35
C VAL A 14 -1.66 -5.94 -22.65
N ARG A 15 -2.22 -7.11 -22.31
CA ARG A 15 -1.59 -8.40 -22.57
C ARG A 15 -1.42 -8.65 -24.08
N ALA A 16 -2.48 -8.42 -24.87
CA ALA A 16 -2.48 -8.59 -26.32
C ALA A 16 -1.49 -7.64 -27.03
N ALA A 17 -1.26 -6.42 -26.51
CA ALA A 17 -0.27 -5.50 -27.08
C ALA A 17 1.16 -6.05 -27.03
N PHE A 18 1.49 -6.92 -26.10
CA PHE A 18 2.76 -7.63 -26.05
C PHE A 18 2.78 -8.80 -27.05
N ASP A 19 1.66 -9.52 -27.22
CA ASP A 19 1.54 -10.62 -28.19
C ASP A 19 1.76 -10.17 -29.64
N LEU A 20 1.43 -8.90 -29.94
CA LEU A 20 1.69 -8.31 -31.27
C LEU A 20 3.17 -8.09 -31.58
N MET A 21 4.04 -8.14 -30.58
CA MET A 21 5.49 -7.98 -30.74
C MET A 21 6.23 -9.30 -30.99
N LEU A 22 5.62 -10.42 -30.67
CA LEU A 22 6.22 -11.75 -30.63
C LEU A 22 5.30 -12.75 -31.30
N ALA A 23 5.85 -13.91 -31.64
CA ALA A 23 5.00 -15.07 -31.95
C ALA A 23 4.18 -15.44 -30.70
N PRO A 24 2.89 -15.77 -30.81
CA PRO A 24 2.03 -16.07 -29.67
C PRO A 24 2.62 -17.14 -28.72
N SER A 25 3.22 -18.20 -29.27
CA SER A 25 3.87 -19.25 -28.48
C SER A 25 5.09 -18.77 -27.69
N GLU A 26 5.81 -17.78 -28.20
CA GLU A 26 6.97 -17.19 -27.53
C GLU A 26 6.52 -16.27 -26.40
N SER A 27 5.52 -15.44 -26.63
CA SER A 27 4.95 -14.58 -25.60
C SER A 27 4.42 -15.40 -24.42
N GLU A 28 3.65 -16.48 -24.69
CA GLU A 28 3.15 -17.38 -23.64
C GLU A 28 4.30 -18.04 -22.87
N ARG A 29 5.31 -18.55 -23.58
CA ARG A 29 6.51 -19.14 -22.98
C ARG A 29 7.20 -18.19 -21.98
N LEU A 30 7.38 -16.92 -22.36
CA LEU A 30 8.04 -15.91 -21.54
C LEU A 30 7.23 -15.59 -20.26
N ILE A 31 5.92 -15.41 -20.41
CA ILE A 31 5.01 -15.12 -19.29
C ILE A 31 4.96 -16.30 -18.32
N ASP A 32 4.78 -17.53 -18.82
CA ASP A 32 4.74 -18.72 -17.98
C ASP A 32 6.09 -18.99 -17.28
N ALA A 33 7.20 -18.74 -17.96
CA ALA A 33 8.52 -18.82 -17.36
C ALA A 33 8.66 -17.82 -16.20
N ALA A 34 8.19 -16.58 -16.40
CA ALA A 34 8.19 -15.57 -15.37
C ALA A 34 7.37 -15.98 -14.14
N ILE A 35 6.16 -16.47 -14.35
CA ILE A 35 5.26 -16.90 -13.27
C ILE A 35 5.91 -18.03 -12.45
N ARG A 36 6.64 -18.95 -13.10
CA ARG A 36 7.38 -20.02 -12.42
C ARG A 36 8.57 -19.52 -11.61
N LEU A 37 9.16 -18.38 -11.97
CA LEU A 37 10.27 -17.77 -11.25
C LEU A 37 9.83 -16.92 -10.05
N LEU A 38 8.55 -16.56 -9.96
CA LEU A 38 8.06 -15.81 -8.82
C LEU A 38 8.25 -16.62 -7.52
N PRO A 39 8.79 -16.01 -6.46
CA PRO A 39 9.03 -16.70 -5.20
C PRO A 39 7.72 -17.12 -4.53
N THR A 40 7.81 -18.04 -3.56
CA THR A 40 6.67 -18.30 -2.67
C THR A 40 6.35 -17.06 -1.82
N PRO A 41 5.11 -16.91 -1.31
CA PRO A 41 4.75 -15.78 -0.46
C PRO A 41 5.72 -15.54 0.70
N GLU A 42 6.17 -16.61 1.37
CA GLU A 42 7.08 -16.53 2.51
C GLU A 42 8.46 -15.95 2.12
N ALA A 43 8.95 -16.30 0.94
CA ALA A 43 10.21 -15.77 0.40
C ALA A 43 10.07 -14.32 -0.08
N ALA A 44 8.85 -13.90 -0.44
CA ALA A 44 8.54 -12.54 -0.94
C ALA A 44 8.55 -11.45 0.16
N ALA A 45 9.00 -11.76 1.38
CA ALA A 45 9.21 -10.77 2.45
C ALA A 45 10.29 -9.71 2.12
N ASP A 46 11.19 -9.99 1.17
CA ASP A 46 12.02 -8.97 0.53
C ASP A 46 11.19 -8.29 -0.58
N LEU A 47 10.98 -6.98 -0.45
CA LEU A 47 10.11 -6.20 -1.35
C LEU A 47 10.51 -6.33 -2.82
N GLU A 48 11.81 -6.39 -3.11
CA GLU A 48 12.35 -6.42 -4.47
C GLU A 48 12.54 -7.85 -5.01
N LEU A 49 12.52 -8.88 -4.16
CA LEU A 49 12.84 -10.24 -4.59
C LEU A 49 11.95 -10.73 -5.74
N PRO A 50 10.61 -10.53 -5.72
CA PRO A 50 9.77 -10.94 -6.84
C PRO A 50 10.20 -10.33 -8.17
N ALA A 51 10.52 -9.03 -8.19
CA ALA A 51 10.98 -8.36 -9.39
C ALA A 51 12.39 -8.83 -9.80
N ARG A 52 13.32 -8.96 -8.85
CA ARG A 52 14.71 -9.43 -9.13
C ARG A 52 14.72 -10.86 -9.70
N SER A 53 13.82 -11.72 -9.31
CA SER A 53 13.72 -13.07 -9.87
C SER A 53 13.39 -13.09 -11.38
N LEU A 54 12.82 -12.01 -11.90
CA LEU A 54 12.47 -11.83 -13.30
C LEU A 54 13.62 -11.29 -14.17
N ALA A 55 14.73 -10.86 -13.55
CA ALA A 55 15.85 -10.23 -14.25
C ALA A 55 16.37 -11.02 -15.46
N PRO A 56 16.52 -12.37 -15.42
CA PRO A 56 17.00 -13.13 -16.57
C PRO A 56 16.08 -13.02 -17.78
N ILE A 57 14.76 -13.12 -17.58
CA ILE A 57 13.79 -13.02 -18.68
C ILE A 57 13.73 -11.59 -19.21
N GLY A 58 13.75 -10.60 -18.31
CA GLY A 58 13.78 -9.21 -18.73
C GLY A 58 14.99 -8.85 -19.57
N ALA A 59 16.17 -9.42 -19.27
CA ALA A 59 17.37 -9.25 -20.07
C ALA A 59 17.25 -9.91 -21.45
N GLU A 60 16.64 -11.09 -21.56
CA GLU A 60 16.33 -11.77 -22.83
C GLU A 60 15.42 -10.88 -23.71
N VAL A 61 14.34 -10.36 -23.15
CA VAL A 61 13.41 -9.49 -23.87
C VAL A 61 14.06 -8.17 -24.27
N GLU A 62 14.85 -7.55 -23.37
CA GLU A 62 15.53 -6.30 -23.67
C GLU A 62 16.57 -6.45 -24.79
N ALA A 63 17.32 -7.55 -24.81
CA ALA A 63 18.31 -7.82 -25.87
C ALA A 63 17.67 -7.89 -27.25
N THR A 64 16.43 -8.36 -27.37
CA THR A 64 15.74 -8.54 -28.65
C THR A 64 14.87 -7.34 -29.02
N HIS A 65 14.20 -6.72 -28.04
CA HIS A 65 13.14 -5.72 -28.25
C HIS A 65 13.43 -4.36 -27.58
N GLY A 66 14.63 -4.20 -26.99
CA GLY A 66 15.05 -3.00 -26.29
C GLY A 66 14.27 -2.73 -25.00
N VAL A 67 14.57 -1.59 -24.37
CA VAL A 67 13.99 -1.16 -23.08
C VAL A 67 12.46 -1.05 -23.14
N ARG A 68 11.91 -0.54 -24.26
CA ARG A 68 10.44 -0.46 -24.45
C ARG A 68 9.77 -1.83 -24.54
N GLY A 69 10.43 -2.80 -25.18
CA GLY A 69 9.97 -4.18 -25.23
C GLY A 69 9.92 -4.82 -23.85
N ARG A 70 10.97 -4.61 -23.05
CA ARG A 70 11.01 -5.06 -21.66
C ARG A 70 9.89 -4.45 -20.81
N GLY A 71 9.62 -3.14 -20.93
CA GLY A 71 8.54 -2.49 -20.21
C GLY A 71 7.15 -3.04 -20.61
N ARG A 72 6.92 -3.29 -21.92
CA ARG A 72 5.68 -3.95 -22.39
C ARG A 72 5.56 -5.38 -21.88
N TYR A 73 6.65 -6.12 -21.82
CA TYR A 73 6.68 -7.44 -21.18
C TYR A 73 6.27 -7.38 -19.72
N ALA A 74 6.84 -6.44 -18.96
CA ALA A 74 6.51 -6.24 -17.55
C ALA A 74 5.03 -5.92 -17.35
N ALA A 75 4.47 -5.04 -18.19
CA ALA A 75 3.05 -4.69 -18.16
C ALA A 75 2.16 -5.90 -18.51
N ALA A 76 2.54 -6.67 -19.53
CA ALA A 76 1.82 -7.89 -19.92
C ALA A 76 1.83 -8.94 -18.81
N LEU A 77 2.97 -9.12 -18.12
CA LEU A 77 3.07 -10.03 -16.98
C LEU A 77 2.15 -9.59 -15.82
N VAL A 78 2.14 -8.32 -15.46
CA VAL A 78 1.25 -7.79 -14.41
C VAL A 78 -0.21 -7.96 -14.81
N ALA A 79 -0.58 -7.63 -16.06
CA ALA A 79 -1.93 -7.82 -16.58
C ALA A 79 -2.36 -9.30 -16.52
N GLU A 80 -1.50 -10.22 -16.95
CA GLU A 80 -1.76 -11.66 -16.90
C GLU A 80 -1.98 -12.17 -15.47
N LEU A 81 -1.13 -11.71 -14.53
CA LEU A 81 -1.28 -12.06 -13.12
C LEU A 81 -2.60 -11.53 -12.53
N CYS A 82 -3.03 -10.31 -12.87
CA CYS A 82 -4.33 -9.78 -12.48
C CYS A 82 -5.48 -10.63 -13.05
N LEU A 83 -5.41 -11.02 -14.34
CA LEU A 83 -6.41 -11.86 -14.98
C LEU A 83 -6.51 -13.25 -14.34
N ARG A 84 -5.37 -13.89 -14.02
CA ARG A 84 -5.34 -15.18 -13.30
C ARG A 84 -5.83 -15.06 -11.88
N ARG A 85 -5.60 -13.92 -11.22
CA ARG A 85 -6.01 -13.69 -9.84
C ARG A 85 -7.50 -13.39 -9.69
N ALA A 86 -8.11 -12.67 -10.62
CA ALA A 86 -9.51 -12.25 -10.56
C ALA A 86 -10.49 -13.39 -10.17
N PRO A 87 -10.51 -14.56 -10.80
CA PRO A 87 -11.38 -15.67 -10.43
C PRO A 87 -11.03 -16.29 -9.07
N LEU A 88 -9.77 -16.18 -8.61
CA LEU A 88 -9.35 -16.70 -7.31
C LEU A 88 -9.85 -15.84 -6.15
N LEU A 89 -10.08 -14.54 -6.38
CA LEU A 89 -10.61 -13.64 -5.36
C LEU A 89 -12.04 -14.00 -4.95
N GLU A 90 -12.85 -14.59 -5.84
CA GLU A 90 -14.20 -15.04 -5.53
C GLU A 90 -14.24 -16.17 -4.48
N ARG A 91 -13.18 -16.96 -4.42
CA ARG A 91 -13.01 -18.08 -3.47
C ARG A 91 -12.04 -17.73 -2.33
N SER A 92 -11.60 -16.48 -2.26
CA SER A 92 -10.63 -16.03 -1.27
C SER A 92 -11.23 -15.98 0.13
N THR A 93 -10.40 -16.29 1.12
CA THR A 93 -10.74 -16.13 2.55
C THR A 93 -10.42 -14.74 3.09
N LEU A 94 -10.00 -13.79 2.25
CA LEU A 94 -9.74 -12.42 2.67
C LEU A 94 -11.02 -11.76 3.22
N PRO A 95 -10.90 -10.77 4.13
CA PRO A 95 -12.05 -9.98 4.58
C PRO A 95 -12.78 -9.31 3.41
N THR A 96 -14.11 -9.24 3.48
CA THR A 96 -14.92 -8.55 2.45
C THR A 96 -14.48 -7.10 2.28
N SER A 97 -14.15 -6.40 3.37
CA SER A 97 -13.64 -5.02 3.35
C SER A 97 -12.34 -4.82 2.56
N VAL A 98 -11.53 -5.88 2.41
CA VAL A 98 -10.33 -5.92 1.56
C VAL A 98 -10.70 -6.33 0.14
N LEU A 99 -11.53 -7.36 -0.01
CA LEU A 99 -11.99 -7.83 -1.33
C LEU A 99 -12.67 -6.71 -2.13
N ASP A 100 -13.49 -5.91 -1.50
CA ASP A 100 -14.22 -4.79 -2.13
C ASP A 100 -13.31 -3.69 -2.70
N LEU A 101 -12.02 -3.70 -2.37
CA LEU A 101 -11.04 -2.76 -2.95
C LEU A 101 -10.42 -3.26 -4.26
N TYR A 102 -10.45 -4.55 -4.55
CA TYR A 102 -9.79 -5.10 -5.74
C TYR A 102 -10.34 -4.57 -7.06
N PRO A 103 -11.66 -4.36 -7.26
CA PRO A 103 -12.18 -3.78 -8.49
C PRO A 103 -11.52 -2.44 -8.84
N ALA A 104 -11.51 -1.51 -7.88
CA ALA A 104 -10.88 -0.20 -8.06
C ALA A 104 -9.35 -0.30 -8.20
N THR A 105 -8.72 -1.24 -7.48
CA THR A 105 -7.28 -1.45 -7.57
C THR A 105 -6.87 -1.98 -8.95
N PHE A 106 -7.56 -2.99 -9.47
CA PHE A 106 -7.25 -3.53 -10.80
C PHE A 106 -7.58 -2.54 -11.91
N ALA A 107 -8.65 -1.74 -11.78
CA ALA A 107 -8.96 -0.66 -12.71
C ALA A 107 -7.83 0.39 -12.76
N ARG A 108 -7.28 0.77 -11.59
CA ARG A 108 -6.14 1.70 -11.53
C ARG A 108 -4.87 1.11 -12.16
N VAL A 109 -4.59 -0.17 -11.92
CA VAL A 109 -3.47 -0.87 -12.57
C VAL A 109 -3.67 -0.89 -14.08
N ALA A 110 -4.83 -1.30 -14.58
CA ALA A 110 -5.14 -1.36 -16.01
C ALA A 110 -4.98 0.02 -16.68
N ALA A 111 -5.55 1.08 -16.09
CA ALA A 111 -5.45 2.44 -16.60
C ALA A 111 -4.00 2.94 -16.63
N TYR A 112 -3.20 2.66 -15.60
CA TYR A 112 -1.78 3.00 -15.58
C TYR A 112 -1.01 2.28 -16.69
N LEU A 113 -1.17 0.96 -16.82
CA LEU A 113 -0.50 0.17 -17.86
C LEU A 113 -0.90 0.57 -19.28
N GLY A 114 -2.12 1.05 -19.48
CA GLY A 114 -2.63 1.51 -20.78
C GLY A 114 -2.14 2.92 -21.17
N SER A 115 -1.72 3.76 -20.22
CA SER A 115 -1.42 5.17 -20.46
C SER A 115 0.02 5.59 -20.17
N ALA A 116 0.76 4.85 -19.35
CA ALA A 116 2.11 5.22 -18.94
C ALA A 116 3.17 5.00 -20.03
N ASP A 117 4.25 5.78 -19.99
CA ASP A 117 5.50 5.39 -20.66
C ASP A 117 6.11 4.21 -19.89
N LEU A 118 6.03 3.04 -20.50
CA LEU A 118 6.50 1.80 -19.89
C LEU A 118 8.01 1.59 -20.00
N SER A 119 8.77 2.55 -20.55
CA SER A 119 10.21 2.40 -20.72
C SER A 119 10.97 2.21 -19.39
N THR A 120 10.46 2.83 -18.30
CA THR A 120 11.01 2.69 -16.95
C THR A 120 10.32 1.61 -16.11
N TYR A 121 9.20 1.05 -16.58
CA TYR A 121 8.38 0.11 -15.84
C TYR A 121 9.07 -1.25 -15.72
N TRP A 122 10.01 -1.35 -14.76
CA TRP A 122 10.84 -2.53 -14.50
C TRP A 122 11.42 -2.50 -13.08
N ILE A 123 12.35 -3.43 -12.78
CA ILE A 123 13.07 -3.52 -11.50
C ILE A 123 13.65 -2.15 -11.13
N GLY A 124 13.37 -1.71 -9.89
CA GLY A 124 13.77 -0.38 -9.39
C GLY A 124 12.68 0.69 -9.56
N ASP A 125 11.67 0.45 -10.39
CA ASP A 125 10.51 1.32 -10.51
C ASP A 125 9.46 0.98 -9.44
N ASP A 126 9.10 1.96 -8.61
CA ASP A 126 8.15 1.78 -7.50
C ASP A 126 6.74 1.34 -7.98
N PRO A 127 6.16 1.90 -9.06
CA PRO A 127 4.96 1.39 -9.70
C PRO A 127 5.02 -0.09 -10.07
N PHE A 128 6.05 -0.53 -10.79
CA PHE A 128 6.17 -1.93 -11.18
C PHE A 128 6.23 -2.87 -9.98
N LEU A 129 7.04 -2.52 -8.95
CA LEU A 129 7.17 -3.34 -7.75
C LEU A 129 5.83 -3.54 -7.05
N LYS A 130 5.02 -2.49 -6.93
CA LYS A 130 3.72 -2.53 -6.26
C LYS A 130 2.68 -3.29 -7.06
N ASP A 131 2.58 -3.00 -8.36
CA ASP A 131 1.62 -3.65 -9.24
C ASP A 131 1.90 -5.17 -9.35
N LEU A 132 3.17 -5.56 -9.51
CA LEU A 132 3.58 -6.96 -9.50
C LEU A 132 3.19 -7.67 -8.20
N ARG A 133 3.41 -7.03 -7.06
CA ARG A 133 3.11 -7.63 -5.75
C ARG A 133 1.62 -7.79 -5.50
N ILE A 134 0.80 -6.81 -5.89
CA ILE A 134 -0.67 -6.89 -5.81
C ILE A 134 -1.19 -7.98 -6.77
N ALA A 135 -0.72 -7.99 -8.01
CA ALA A 135 -1.12 -8.96 -9.03
C ALA A 135 -0.72 -10.40 -8.65
N ALA A 136 0.48 -10.60 -8.12
CA ALA A 136 0.96 -11.90 -7.65
C ALA A 136 0.37 -12.33 -6.29
N GLY A 137 -0.28 -11.42 -5.57
CA GLY A 137 -0.95 -11.72 -4.28
C GLY A 137 -0.05 -11.72 -3.07
N TYR A 138 1.12 -11.14 -3.14
CA TYR A 138 1.97 -10.90 -1.97
C TYR A 138 1.47 -9.73 -1.13
N THR A 139 0.75 -8.83 -1.77
CA THR A 139 0.19 -7.60 -1.22
C THR A 139 -1.30 -7.56 -1.47
N VAL A 140 -2.07 -7.04 -0.53
CA VAL A 140 -3.50 -6.78 -0.66
C VAL A 140 -3.79 -5.29 -0.52
N PRO A 141 -4.80 -4.75 -1.20
CA PRO A 141 -5.17 -3.36 -1.05
C PRO A 141 -5.74 -3.09 0.35
N GLY A 142 -5.27 -2.04 1.00
CA GLY A 142 -5.80 -1.57 2.28
C GLY A 142 -6.57 -0.26 2.18
N GLY A 143 -6.61 0.38 1.01
CA GLY A 143 -7.15 1.71 0.76
C GLY A 143 -6.06 2.76 0.83
N ALA A 144 -5.88 3.44 1.96
CA ALA A 144 -4.81 4.44 2.12
C ALA A 144 -3.39 3.85 1.98
N LEU A 145 -3.21 2.56 2.18
CA LEU A 145 -1.94 1.84 2.13
C LEU A 145 -2.14 0.47 1.50
N ASP A 146 -1.09 -0.05 0.91
CA ASP A 146 -0.99 -1.46 0.52
C ASP A 146 -0.46 -2.27 1.69
N ILE A 147 -0.96 -3.49 1.86
CA ILE A 147 -0.65 -4.39 2.99
C ILE A 147 0.06 -5.62 2.45
N ASP A 148 1.37 -5.71 2.67
CA ASP A 148 2.12 -6.93 2.42
C ASP A 148 1.75 -7.99 3.45
N LEU A 149 1.38 -9.17 2.98
CA LEU A 149 1.00 -10.29 3.85
C LEU A 149 2.22 -10.93 4.53
N VAL A 150 3.42 -10.65 4.04
CA VAL A 150 4.67 -11.17 4.58
C VAL A 150 5.64 -10.03 4.83
N GLY A 151 5.82 -9.68 6.09
CA GLY A 151 6.73 -8.63 6.52
C GLY A 151 7.69 -9.13 7.60
N ARG A 152 8.73 -8.33 7.87
CA ARG A 152 9.74 -8.64 8.89
C ARG A 152 10.23 -7.41 9.62
N ILE A 153 10.54 -7.55 10.89
CA ILE A 153 11.22 -6.52 11.67
C ILE A 153 12.69 -6.90 11.80
N SER A 154 13.58 -6.02 11.37
CA SER A 154 15.02 -6.23 11.50
C SER A 154 15.47 -6.17 12.95
N LYS A 155 16.07 -7.28 13.44
CA LYS A 155 16.70 -7.30 14.77
C LYS A 155 17.86 -6.29 14.88
N LYS A 156 18.55 -6.03 13.75
CA LYS A 156 19.62 -4.99 13.71
C LYS A 156 19.08 -3.60 14.02
N SER A 157 17.85 -3.28 13.61
CA SER A 157 17.19 -2.00 13.95
C SER A 157 16.88 -1.92 15.46
N GLY A 158 16.54 -3.05 16.09
CA GLY A 158 16.39 -3.11 17.55
C GLY A 158 17.68 -2.79 18.28
N LEU A 159 18.80 -3.42 17.90
CA LEU A 159 20.11 -3.14 18.49
C LEU A 159 20.51 -1.67 18.31
N LYS A 160 20.32 -1.12 17.10
CA LYS A 160 20.59 0.29 16.81
C LYS A 160 19.75 1.23 17.70
N THR A 161 18.48 0.88 17.94
CA THR A 161 17.59 1.65 18.83
C THR A 161 18.07 1.62 20.28
N MET A 162 18.59 0.49 20.77
CA MET A 162 19.15 0.38 22.12
C MET A 162 20.34 1.33 22.32
N VAL A 163 21.20 1.45 21.30
CA VAL A 163 22.43 2.26 21.39
C VAL A 163 22.18 3.75 21.17
N THR A 164 21.25 4.11 20.27
CA THR A 164 21.08 5.51 19.81
C THR A 164 19.94 6.28 20.48
N SER A 165 19.00 5.58 21.09
CA SER A 165 17.90 6.21 21.83
C SER A 165 17.90 5.70 23.28
N ARG A 166 17.65 6.60 24.23
CA ARG A 166 17.52 6.27 25.66
C ARG A 166 16.38 5.26 25.97
N THR A 167 15.87 4.54 24.97
CA THR A 167 14.75 3.60 25.04
C THR A 167 15.22 2.14 24.96
N PHE A 168 16.09 1.76 25.92
CA PHE A 168 16.55 0.38 26.08
C PHE A 168 15.40 -0.64 26.04
N ARG A 169 14.27 -0.33 26.73
CA ARG A 169 13.08 -1.19 26.77
C ARG A 169 12.52 -1.47 25.36
N THR A 170 12.46 -0.47 24.48
CA THR A 170 11.99 -0.62 23.09
C THR A 170 12.93 -1.54 22.30
N GLY A 171 14.25 -1.37 22.44
CA GLY A 171 15.22 -2.23 21.78
C GLY A 171 15.09 -3.69 22.22
N VAL A 172 14.96 -3.96 23.52
CA VAL A 172 14.71 -5.33 24.05
C VAL A 172 13.40 -5.91 23.48
N LYS A 173 12.32 -5.09 23.43
CA LYS A 173 11.04 -5.51 22.84
C LYS A 173 11.22 -5.95 21.38
N VAL A 174 11.95 -5.16 20.58
CA VAL A 174 12.24 -5.48 19.17
C VAL A 174 13.10 -6.75 19.05
N MET A 175 14.09 -6.93 19.91
CA MET A 175 14.93 -8.15 19.89
C MET A 175 14.11 -9.41 20.15
N ARG A 176 13.12 -9.36 21.04
CA ARG A 176 12.22 -10.47 21.36
C ARG A 176 11.19 -10.72 20.26
N MET A 177 10.62 -9.66 19.69
CA MET A 177 9.53 -9.74 18.71
C MET A 177 10.02 -9.78 17.26
N GLY A 178 11.27 -9.41 16.98
CA GLY A 178 11.84 -9.29 15.64
C GLY A 178 11.86 -10.60 14.85
N GLY A 179 12.06 -10.48 13.55
CA GLY A 179 11.98 -11.57 12.57
C GLY A 179 10.73 -11.45 11.71
N SER A 180 10.36 -12.55 11.05
CA SER A 180 9.18 -12.65 10.18
C SER A 180 7.87 -12.77 10.96
N GLY A 181 6.76 -12.80 10.24
CA GLY A 181 5.40 -12.93 10.78
C GLY A 181 4.78 -11.59 11.14
N TRP A 182 4.99 -10.56 10.32
CA TRP A 182 4.36 -9.24 10.42
C TRP A 182 3.69 -8.92 9.09
N PHE A 183 2.61 -8.15 9.12
CA PHE A 183 2.18 -7.43 7.94
C PHE A 183 3.04 -6.19 7.76
N SER A 184 3.41 -5.88 6.52
CA SER A 184 4.12 -4.63 6.19
C SER A 184 3.21 -3.68 5.43
N ILE A 185 3.27 -2.38 5.73
CA ILE A 185 2.43 -1.40 5.06
C ILE A 185 3.26 -0.46 4.19
N HIS A 186 2.74 -0.16 3.00
CA HIS A 186 3.39 0.68 2.00
C HIS A 186 2.42 1.70 1.43
N LEU A 187 2.88 2.93 1.23
CA LEU A 187 2.12 3.98 0.57
C LEU A 187 2.36 3.92 -0.94
N ASP A 188 1.31 3.85 -1.74
CA ASP A 188 1.39 4.12 -3.17
C ASP A 188 1.17 5.61 -3.43
N GLN A 189 2.22 6.29 -3.91
CA GLN A 189 2.18 7.73 -4.15
C GLN A 189 1.30 8.13 -5.36
N ARG A 190 0.93 7.17 -6.20
CA ARG A 190 0.01 7.40 -7.32
C ARG A 190 -1.44 7.57 -6.86
N TYR A 191 -1.76 7.09 -5.63
CA TYR A 191 -3.14 6.98 -5.13
C TYR A 191 -3.23 7.52 -3.72
N LEU A 192 -3.47 8.84 -3.60
CA LEU A 192 -3.46 9.56 -2.33
C LEU A 192 -4.85 10.02 -1.86
N GLU A 193 -5.93 9.56 -2.51
CA GLU A 193 -7.30 9.98 -2.19
C GLU A 193 -7.68 9.67 -0.74
N GLU A 194 -7.18 8.55 -0.23
CA GLU A 194 -7.37 8.13 1.16
C GLU A 194 -6.22 8.54 2.09
N PHE A 195 -5.26 9.38 1.64
CA PHE A 195 -4.16 9.88 2.48
C PHE A 195 -4.65 10.94 3.47
N ASN A 196 -5.51 10.53 4.37
CA ASN A 196 -6.10 11.32 5.44
C ASN A 196 -6.37 10.44 6.67
N ALA A 197 -6.70 11.07 7.81
CA ALA A 197 -6.90 10.36 9.07
C ALA A 197 -7.96 9.26 8.99
N HIS A 198 -9.05 9.50 8.27
CA HIS A 198 -10.15 8.55 8.13
C HIS A 198 -9.79 7.36 7.21
N GLY A 199 -9.11 7.63 6.09
CA GLY A 199 -8.61 6.57 5.21
C GLY A 199 -7.61 5.64 5.91
N TRP A 200 -6.73 6.23 6.73
CA TRP A 200 -5.79 5.47 7.54
C TRP A 200 -6.47 4.61 8.60
N ASP A 201 -7.50 5.14 9.27
CA ASP A 201 -8.29 4.36 10.21
C ASP A 201 -8.97 3.16 9.53
N ARG A 202 -9.56 3.35 8.35
CA ARG A 202 -10.15 2.25 7.57
C ARG A 202 -9.10 1.19 7.20
N CYS A 203 -7.90 1.63 6.81
CA CYS A 203 -6.80 0.69 6.54
C CYS A 203 -6.43 -0.12 7.78
N TYR A 204 -6.30 0.51 8.94
CA TYR A 204 -5.99 -0.18 10.19
C TYR A 204 -7.11 -1.15 10.62
N LEU A 205 -8.38 -0.83 10.39
CA LEU A 205 -9.49 -1.76 10.61
C LEU A 205 -9.37 -3.00 9.73
N ARG A 206 -9.05 -2.85 8.44
CA ARG A 206 -8.79 -3.97 7.52
C ARG A 206 -7.61 -4.84 7.97
N ILE A 207 -6.54 -4.21 8.47
CA ILE A 207 -5.41 -4.94 9.04
C ILE A 207 -5.85 -5.74 10.28
N ALA A 208 -6.69 -5.19 11.15
CA ALA A 208 -7.24 -5.92 12.29
C ALA A 208 -8.06 -7.14 11.86
N GLU A 209 -8.91 -7.00 10.83
CA GLU A 209 -9.67 -8.12 10.25
C GLU A 209 -8.76 -9.21 9.68
N LEU A 210 -7.68 -8.84 8.97
CA LEU A 210 -6.67 -9.77 8.49
C LEU A 210 -5.96 -10.48 9.64
N LEU A 211 -5.59 -9.76 10.70
CA LEU A 211 -4.99 -10.33 11.91
C LEU A 211 -5.91 -11.34 12.58
N LEU A 212 -7.21 -11.07 12.67
CA LEU A 212 -8.19 -12.00 13.26
C LEU A 212 -8.26 -13.33 12.48
N ARG A 213 -8.02 -13.30 11.17
CA ARG A 213 -8.02 -14.50 10.32
C ARG A 213 -6.73 -15.29 10.37
N ASP A 214 -5.60 -14.64 10.62
CA ASP A 214 -4.30 -15.31 10.74
C ASP A 214 -3.69 -15.09 12.14
N PRO A 215 -3.87 -16.03 13.07
CA PRO A 215 -3.33 -15.93 14.43
C PRO A 215 -1.81 -16.03 14.51
N THR A 216 -1.13 -16.42 13.44
CA THR A 216 0.35 -16.53 13.42
C THR A 216 1.02 -15.18 13.22
N VAL A 217 0.30 -14.19 12.70
CA VAL A 217 0.83 -12.84 12.44
C VAL A 217 0.87 -12.03 13.74
N LYS A 218 2.03 -11.46 14.03
CA LYS A 218 2.36 -10.76 15.29
C LYS A 218 1.85 -9.32 15.36
N GLY A 219 1.40 -8.76 14.23
CA GLY A 219 0.94 -7.37 14.11
C GLY A 219 1.34 -6.74 12.79
N MET A 220 1.46 -5.42 12.75
CA MET A 220 1.90 -4.69 11.56
C MET A 220 3.18 -3.87 11.80
N VAL A 221 3.90 -3.60 10.72
CA VAL A 221 5.04 -2.69 10.66
C VAL A 221 4.94 -1.78 9.44
N GLY A 222 5.16 -0.49 9.64
CA GLY A 222 5.32 0.48 8.57
C GLY A 222 6.62 1.23 8.75
N THR A 223 7.40 1.46 7.69
CA THR A 223 8.69 2.13 7.78
C THR A 223 8.71 3.35 6.88
N SER A 224 8.86 4.54 7.48
CA SER A 224 8.85 5.80 6.73
C SER A 224 9.48 6.95 7.53
N TRP A 225 9.80 8.04 6.79
CA TRP A 225 10.20 9.31 7.33
C TRP A 225 9.06 10.02 8.09
N TYR A 226 7.79 9.76 7.74
CA TYR A 226 6.64 10.39 8.43
C TYR A 226 6.35 9.78 9.81
N TYR A 227 7.10 8.78 10.22
CA TYR A 227 7.14 8.30 11.60
C TYR A 227 8.27 8.93 12.44
N ASP A 228 8.98 9.95 11.90
CA ASP A 228 9.94 10.72 12.67
C ASP A 228 9.24 11.44 13.83
N PRO A 229 9.65 11.23 15.11
CA PRO A 229 9.05 11.89 16.25
C PRO A 229 9.07 13.42 16.20
N ALA A 230 9.96 14.02 15.40
CA ALA A 230 9.99 15.48 15.21
C ALA A 230 8.86 15.99 14.29
N LEU A 231 8.26 15.12 13.47
CA LEU A 231 7.31 15.52 12.43
C LEU A 231 6.03 16.18 12.96
N PRO A 232 5.40 15.75 14.07
CA PRO A 232 4.19 16.42 14.58
C PRO A 232 4.38 17.91 14.89
N ALA A 233 5.57 18.31 15.34
CA ALA A 233 5.88 19.71 15.60
C ALA A 233 6.14 20.51 14.31
N ILE A 234 6.70 19.87 13.27
CA ILE A 234 7.06 20.50 11.99
C ILE A 234 5.86 20.52 11.01
N SER A 235 5.07 19.47 11.03
CA SER A 235 3.91 19.27 10.14
C SER A 235 2.72 18.72 10.92
N PRO A 236 2.04 19.54 11.74
CA PRO A 236 0.95 19.08 12.63
C PRO A 236 -0.17 18.33 11.91
N ARG A 237 -0.44 18.70 10.65
CA ARG A 237 -1.44 18.01 9.80
C ARG A 237 -1.14 16.53 9.58
N LEU A 238 0.11 16.09 9.75
CA LEU A 238 0.54 14.70 9.60
C LEU A 238 0.68 13.97 10.94
N ALA A 239 0.37 14.60 12.05
CA ALA A 239 0.53 14.03 13.38
C ALA A 239 -0.30 12.75 13.57
N TYR A 240 -1.48 12.64 12.93
CA TYR A 240 -2.35 11.47 13.00
C TYR A 240 -1.66 10.18 12.54
N LEU A 241 -0.67 10.28 11.64
CA LEU A 241 0.05 9.12 11.10
C LEU A 241 0.77 8.31 12.17
N GLN A 242 1.19 8.96 13.24
CA GLN A 242 1.90 8.31 14.33
C GLN A 242 1.15 8.41 15.69
N GLN A 243 0.44 9.50 15.98
CA GLN A 243 -0.20 9.67 17.29
C GLN A 243 -1.24 8.59 17.58
N ARG A 244 -2.16 8.33 16.63
CA ARG A 244 -3.20 7.29 16.81
C ARG A 244 -2.66 5.90 17.11
N PRO A 245 -1.72 5.34 16.32
CA PRO A 245 -1.12 4.07 16.66
C PRO A 245 -0.36 4.09 17.97
N LEU A 246 0.38 5.17 18.27
CA LEU A 246 1.16 5.29 19.52
C LEU A 246 0.25 5.30 20.75
N ASP A 247 -0.85 6.06 20.72
CA ASP A 247 -1.87 6.11 21.79
C ASP A 247 -2.56 4.74 21.98
N ALA A 248 -2.53 3.91 20.94
CA ALA A 248 -3.09 2.57 20.94
C ALA A 248 -2.06 1.45 21.15
N GLY A 249 -0.86 1.77 21.66
CA GLY A 249 0.13 0.78 22.07
C GLY A 249 1.15 0.37 21.01
N ALA A 250 1.17 1.04 19.85
CA ALA A 250 2.29 0.94 18.91
C ALA A 250 3.54 1.60 19.51
N PHE A 251 4.69 1.36 18.88
CA PHE A 251 5.94 1.99 19.28
C PHE A 251 6.84 2.22 18.05
N LEU A 252 7.76 3.18 18.19
CA LEU A 252 8.69 3.56 17.14
C LEU A 252 10.05 2.90 17.33
N VAL A 253 10.61 2.42 16.22
CA VAL A 253 11.95 1.83 16.14
C VAL A 253 12.77 2.64 15.15
N ARG A 254 13.91 3.17 15.56
CA ARG A 254 14.76 3.95 14.68
C ARG A 254 15.36 3.07 13.58
N HIS A 255 15.02 3.34 12.32
CA HIS A 255 15.56 2.64 11.17
C HIS A 255 16.89 3.25 10.71
N GLY A 256 16.92 4.55 10.49
CA GLY A 256 18.13 5.27 10.10
C GLY A 256 17.86 6.51 9.26
N ARG A 257 18.93 7.01 8.64
CA ARG A 257 18.90 8.09 7.65
C ARG A 257 19.30 7.51 6.31
N GLY A 258 18.79 8.07 5.23
CA GLY A 258 19.16 7.72 3.87
C GLY A 258 18.72 8.83 2.91
N ALA A 259 19.44 8.99 1.79
CA ALA A 259 19.15 10.04 0.80
C ALA A 259 17.70 9.99 0.33
N ILE A 260 17.19 8.82 0.00
CA ILE A 260 15.80 8.62 -0.45
C ILE A 260 14.76 9.08 0.58
N HIS A 261 15.02 8.87 1.88
CA HIS A 261 14.11 9.31 2.93
C HIS A 261 14.13 10.83 3.11
N THR A 262 15.31 11.44 2.97
CA THR A 262 15.47 12.89 3.00
C THR A 262 14.77 13.54 1.82
N GLU A 263 14.99 13.04 0.62
CA GLU A 263 14.33 13.50 -0.60
C GLU A 263 12.81 13.43 -0.46
N ARG A 264 12.26 12.26 -0.14
CA ARG A 264 10.80 12.07 0.04
C ARG A 264 10.21 12.95 1.16
N ALA A 265 10.97 13.24 2.21
CA ALA A 265 10.52 14.10 3.30
C ALA A 265 10.45 15.58 2.90
N THR A 266 11.31 16.02 1.99
CA THR A 266 11.45 17.43 1.62
C THR A 266 10.78 17.78 0.27
N LEU A 267 10.55 16.79 -0.61
CA LEU A 267 10.08 16.97 -1.98
C LEU A 267 8.79 17.82 -2.07
N THR A 268 7.78 17.49 -1.26
CA THR A 268 6.44 18.09 -1.34
C THR A 268 6.15 19.15 -0.28
N SER A 269 7.15 19.59 0.50
CA SER A 269 6.94 20.55 1.59
C SER A 269 8.05 21.57 1.66
N GLU A 270 7.73 22.79 1.27
CA GLU A 270 8.63 23.93 1.36
C GLU A 270 9.13 24.16 2.80
N THR A 271 8.24 24.06 3.80
CA THR A 271 8.62 24.20 5.21
C THR A 271 9.67 23.17 5.62
N ARG A 272 9.48 21.89 5.27
CA ARG A 272 10.46 20.86 5.62
C ARG A 272 11.77 21.02 4.86
N ARG A 273 11.70 21.41 3.58
CA ARG A 273 12.89 21.71 2.76
C ARG A 273 13.69 22.85 3.35
N LYS A 274 13.06 23.98 3.67
CA LYS A 274 13.71 25.13 4.30
C LYS A 274 14.38 24.75 5.63
N LEU A 275 13.68 24.03 6.50
CA LEU A 275 14.25 23.58 7.77
C LEU A 275 15.43 22.62 7.57
N TYR A 276 15.41 21.80 6.53
CA TYR A 276 16.50 20.91 6.16
C TYR A 276 17.73 21.69 5.67
N GLU A 277 17.54 22.67 4.79
CA GLU A 277 18.59 23.55 4.25
C GLU A 277 19.23 24.38 5.37
N GLU A 278 18.45 24.83 6.34
CA GLU A 278 18.91 25.55 7.54
C GLU A 278 19.55 24.64 8.59
N GLY A 279 19.63 23.33 8.36
CA GLY A 279 20.16 22.35 9.31
C GLY A 279 19.31 22.15 10.58
N LYS A 280 18.09 22.69 10.61
CA LYS A 280 17.16 22.61 11.76
C LYS A 280 16.33 21.33 11.77
N TYR A 281 16.21 20.64 10.64
CA TYR A 281 15.51 19.36 10.52
C TYR A 281 16.32 18.40 9.66
N LEU A 282 16.66 17.25 10.24
CA LEU A 282 17.33 16.17 9.54
C LEU A 282 16.41 14.94 9.57
N PRO A 283 15.66 14.64 8.48
CA PRO A 283 14.71 13.54 8.45
C PRO A 283 15.32 12.20 8.87
N VAL A 284 14.66 11.49 9.76
CA VAL A 284 15.04 10.16 10.20
C VAL A 284 13.88 9.20 9.88
N CYS A 285 14.22 8.07 9.29
CA CYS A 285 13.27 7.01 9.05
C CYS A 285 13.07 6.18 10.32
N PHE A 286 11.82 5.98 10.69
CA PHE A 286 11.41 5.10 11.79
C PHE A 286 10.48 4.01 11.28
N SER A 287 10.52 2.87 11.94
CA SER A 287 9.50 1.84 11.80
C SER A 287 8.48 2.00 12.92
N LEU A 288 7.22 2.20 12.56
CA LEU A 288 6.08 2.07 13.45
C LEU A 288 5.76 0.59 13.58
N VAL A 289 5.81 0.06 14.78
CA VAL A 289 5.49 -1.34 15.08
C VAL A 289 4.23 -1.36 15.94
N TRP A 290 3.19 -2.02 15.43
CA TRP A 290 1.93 -2.14 16.16
C TRP A 290 1.62 -3.62 16.42
N PRO A 291 1.80 -4.10 17.66
CA PRO A 291 1.55 -5.49 18.04
C PRO A 291 0.08 -5.86 17.84
N ARG A 292 -0.15 -7.13 17.47
CA ARG A 292 -1.46 -7.73 17.20
C ARG A 292 -2.52 -7.34 18.23
N ASP A 293 -2.29 -7.71 19.49
CA ASP A 293 -3.31 -7.54 20.54
C ASP A 293 -3.68 -6.07 20.75
N ALA A 294 -2.70 -5.17 20.65
CA ALA A 294 -2.93 -3.74 20.78
C ALA A 294 -3.73 -3.17 19.60
N LEU A 295 -3.46 -3.64 18.37
CA LEU A 295 -4.17 -3.20 17.17
C LEU A 295 -5.61 -3.75 17.17
N ILE A 296 -5.82 -5.03 17.49
CA ILE A 296 -7.16 -5.61 17.60
C ILE A 296 -7.98 -4.88 18.67
N ALA A 297 -7.43 -4.68 19.88
CA ALA A 297 -8.13 -3.95 20.93
C ALA A 297 -8.47 -2.49 20.54
N TRP A 298 -7.63 -1.85 19.72
CA TRP A 298 -7.96 -0.53 19.16
C TRP A 298 -9.14 -0.62 18.17
N ALA A 299 -9.14 -1.63 17.28
CA ALA A 299 -10.19 -1.81 16.29
C ALA A 299 -11.55 -2.09 16.94
N GLU A 300 -11.60 -2.91 17.99
CA GLU A 300 -12.80 -3.18 18.78
C GLU A 300 -13.38 -1.89 19.38
N ARG A 301 -12.54 -1.08 20.04
CA ARG A 301 -12.98 0.23 20.58
C ARG A 301 -13.42 1.21 19.48
N ALA A 302 -12.83 1.14 18.29
CA ALA A 302 -13.24 1.99 17.17
C ALA A 302 -14.62 1.58 16.63
N ALA A 303 -14.91 0.29 16.54
CA ALA A 303 -16.22 -0.23 16.15
C ALA A 303 -17.31 0.13 17.17
N GLU A 304 -17.04 0.00 18.47
CA GLU A 304 -17.96 0.41 19.54
C GLU A 304 -18.33 1.90 19.44
N ARG A 305 -17.32 2.78 19.24
CA ARG A 305 -17.56 4.22 19.08
C ARG A 305 -18.42 4.54 17.86
N ALA A 306 -18.23 3.84 16.74
CA ALA A 306 -19.04 4.01 15.54
C ALA A 306 -20.49 3.61 15.77
N THR A 307 -20.72 2.51 16.48
CA THR A 307 -22.07 2.03 16.84
C THR A 307 -22.80 3.03 17.74
N VAL A 308 -22.12 3.55 18.77
CA VAL A 308 -22.70 4.55 19.70
C VAL A 308 -23.03 5.86 18.96
N ALA A 309 -22.13 6.32 18.07
CA ALA A 309 -22.37 7.53 17.28
C ALA A 309 -23.57 7.37 16.33
N SER A 310 -23.72 6.20 15.72
CA SER A 310 -24.87 5.88 14.87
C SER A 310 -26.19 5.86 15.68
N ALA A 311 -26.20 5.20 16.84
CA ALA A 311 -27.37 5.16 17.72
C ALA A 311 -27.78 6.56 18.21
N ALA A 312 -26.81 7.41 18.55
CA ALA A 312 -27.06 8.78 18.98
C ALA A 312 -27.63 9.68 17.84
N SER A 313 -27.29 9.41 16.59
CA SER A 313 -27.84 10.11 15.43
C SER A 313 -29.30 9.71 15.15
N TYR A 314 -29.67 8.45 15.34
CA TYR A 314 -31.06 7.97 15.23
C TYR A 314 -31.97 8.47 16.38
N GLY A 315 -31.43 8.64 17.58
CA GLY A 315 -32.18 9.13 18.74
C GLY A 315 -32.57 10.62 18.70
N ARG A 316 -31.98 11.41 17.79
CA ARG A 316 -32.34 12.84 17.60
C ARG A 316 -33.52 13.10 16.66
N PHE A 317 -34.00 12.09 15.93
CA PHE A 317 -35.19 12.16 15.12
C PHE A 317 -36.30 11.39 15.81
N GLY A 318 -36.82 11.97 16.90
CA GLY A 318 -38.08 11.55 17.48
C GLY A 318 -39.22 11.70 16.45
N PRO A 319 -40.32 10.90 16.56
CA PRO A 319 -41.37 10.84 15.55
C PRO A 319 -42.28 12.07 15.65
N THR A 320 -41.94 13.15 14.98
CA THR A 320 -42.85 14.24 14.66
C THR A 320 -42.60 14.69 13.23
N CYS A 321 -43.41 14.13 12.31
CA CYS A 321 -44.07 14.89 11.26
C CYS A 321 -44.75 13.92 10.28
N ARG A 322 -46.05 13.88 10.38
CA ARG A 322 -46.94 13.45 9.29
C ARG A 322 -46.82 14.43 8.12
N GLY A 323 -46.69 13.91 6.92
CA GLY A 323 -47.14 14.51 5.67
C GLY A 323 -46.12 15.35 4.94
N GLY A 324 -45.78 14.92 3.74
CA GLY A 324 -45.05 15.75 2.76
C GLY A 324 -44.15 14.95 1.83
N ASN A 325 -44.78 14.34 0.83
CA ASN A 325 -44.11 13.77 -0.33
C ASN A 325 -43.33 14.90 -1.04
N ARG A 326 -41.98 14.91 -0.95
CA ARG A 326 -41.10 15.69 -1.84
C ARG A 326 -39.95 14.79 -2.26
N SER A 327 -40.01 14.45 -3.55
CA SER A 327 -38.90 13.90 -4.33
C SER A 327 -37.69 14.84 -4.25
N TYR A 328 -36.58 14.37 -3.72
CA TYR A 328 -35.30 15.08 -3.81
C TYR A 328 -34.56 14.63 -5.06
N ASP A 329 -34.38 15.60 -5.95
CA ASP A 329 -33.61 15.52 -7.18
C ASP A 329 -32.09 15.48 -6.86
N LEU A 330 -31.41 14.38 -7.24
CA LEU A 330 -30.01 14.12 -6.98
C LEU A 330 -29.08 14.70 -8.08
N ALA A 331 -29.42 15.86 -8.65
CA ALA A 331 -28.74 16.45 -9.77
C ALA A 331 -27.85 17.67 -9.47
N GLN A 332 -27.50 17.96 -8.21
CA GLN A 332 -26.63 19.12 -7.93
C GLN A 332 -25.58 18.82 -6.85
N VAL A 333 -24.52 18.09 -7.15
CA VAL A 333 -23.18 18.29 -6.59
C VAL A 333 -22.14 17.69 -7.58
N ARG A 334 -21.86 18.42 -8.63
CA ARG A 334 -20.62 18.27 -9.42
C ARG A 334 -20.00 19.63 -9.58
N GLN A 335 -19.00 19.93 -8.78
CA GLN A 335 -17.96 20.88 -9.18
C GLN A 335 -16.59 20.28 -8.81
N PRO A 336 -15.71 20.04 -9.79
CA PRO A 336 -14.34 19.65 -9.53
C PRO A 336 -13.55 20.90 -9.12
N CYS A 337 -12.82 20.80 -8.01
CA CYS A 337 -11.76 21.74 -7.67
C CYS A 337 -10.57 21.49 -8.60
N GLU A 338 -10.43 22.28 -9.62
CA GLU A 338 -9.21 22.35 -10.44
C GLU A 338 -8.07 22.91 -9.60
N MET A 339 -7.05 22.12 -9.35
CA MET A 339 -5.76 22.62 -8.90
C MET A 339 -4.80 22.62 -10.10
N PRO A 340 -4.13 23.74 -10.39
CA PRO A 340 -3.21 23.84 -11.50
C PRO A 340 -1.90 23.10 -11.17
N TYR A 341 -1.49 22.19 -12.05
CA TYR A 341 -0.13 21.68 -12.10
C TYR A 341 0.79 22.73 -12.72
N PRO A 342 1.92 23.08 -12.11
CA PRO A 342 2.96 23.81 -12.83
C PRO A 342 3.74 22.83 -13.69
N HIS A 343 3.70 23.03 -14.99
CA HIS A 343 4.67 22.51 -15.93
C HIS A 343 6.01 23.27 -15.76
N GLY A 344 7.10 22.52 -15.56
CA GLY A 344 8.46 22.99 -15.49
C GLY A 344 9.39 21.84 -15.17
#